data_530711446b55d6bc686761d443aff721
#
_entry.id   530711446b55d6bc686761d443aff721
#
_cell.length_a   1.000
_cell.length_b   1.000
_cell.length_c   1.000
_cell.angle_alpha   90.00
_cell.angle_beta   90.00
_cell.angle_gamma   90.00
#
_symmetry.space_group_name_H-M   'P 1'
#
loop_
_entity.id
_entity.type
_entity.pdbx_description
1 polymer ?
#
loop_
_entity_poly.entity_id
_entity_poly.type
_entity_poly.pdbx_seq_one_letter_code
_entity_poly.pdbx_strand_id
1 'polypeptide(L)'
;MLKTGTIIAERYEILEKIGTGGMADVYKAKDHKLNRFVAVKVLKSEFREDTTFIKKFRSEAQAAAVLTHPNIVNVFDVGDDEGVYYIVMELIEGITLKEYIS
;
A
#
# COMPACT_ATOMS: atom_id res chain seq x y z
N MET A 1 13.28 -1.03 2.96
CA MET A 1 12.19 -1.35 3.91
C MET A 1 11.91 -0.15 4.80
N LEU A 2 10.63 0.16 5.01
CA LEU A 2 10.26 1.29 5.86
C LEU A 2 10.33 0.91 7.33
N LYS A 3 10.81 1.85 8.14
CA LYS A 3 10.91 1.65 9.59
C LYS A 3 9.62 2.08 10.28
N THR A 4 9.32 1.46 11.42
CA THR A 4 8.24 1.88 12.30
C THR A 4 8.41 3.35 12.65
N GLY A 5 7.33 4.12 12.54
CA GLY A 5 7.34 5.56 12.81
C GLY A 5 7.59 6.42 11.58
N THR A 6 7.96 5.84 10.43
CA THR A 6 8.10 6.58 9.18
C THR A 6 6.74 7.13 8.78
N ILE A 7 6.68 8.41 8.40
CA ILE A 7 5.43 9.06 7.97
C ILE A 7 5.50 9.31 6.47
N ILE A 8 4.54 8.75 5.74
CA ILE A 8 4.40 8.90 4.28
C ILE A 8 3.36 9.99 4.00
N ALA A 9 3.69 10.90 3.07
CA ALA A 9 2.79 11.96 2.60
C ALA A 9 2.27 12.83 3.76
N GLU A 10 3.06 12.99 4.81
CA GLU A 10 2.69 13.75 6.02
C GLU A 10 1.38 13.30 6.66
N ARG A 11 0.99 12.04 6.41
CA ARG A 11 -0.33 11.54 6.81
C ARG A 11 -0.32 10.13 7.38
N TYR A 12 0.43 9.22 6.76
CA TYR A 12 0.38 7.80 7.11
C TYR A 12 1.61 7.38 7.90
N GLU A 13 1.42 7.05 9.16
CA GLU A 13 2.50 6.57 10.03
C GLU A 13 2.61 5.06 9.96
N ILE A 14 3.76 4.56 9.55
CA ILE A 14 4.02 3.12 9.45
C ILE A 14 4.15 2.53 10.86
N LEU A 15 3.35 1.52 11.17
CA LEU A 15 3.34 0.87 12.48
C LEU A 15 4.05 -0.47 12.46
N GLU A 16 3.68 -1.35 11.52
CA GLU A 16 4.31 -2.67 11.41
C GLU A 16 4.15 -3.23 10.00
N LYS A 17 5.09 -4.08 9.61
CA LYS A 17 5.00 -4.79 8.34
C LYS A 17 4.13 -6.02 8.55
N ILE A 18 3.06 -6.14 7.77
CA ILE A 18 2.12 -7.24 7.88
C ILE A 18 2.30 -8.29 6.77
N GLY A 19 3.11 -7.98 5.76
CA GLY A 19 3.39 -8.95 4.72
C GLY A 19 4.39 -8.48 3.69
N THR A 20 4.85 -9.42 2.86
CA THR A 20 5.79 -9.13 1.77
C THR A 20 5.44 -9.98 0.55
N GLY A 21 5.45 -9.37 -0.61
CA GLY A 21 5.27 -10.04 -1.90
C GLY A 21 6.54 -9.91 -2.75
N GLY A 22 6.44 -10.31 -4.01
CA GLY A 22 7.58 -10.24 -4.96
C GLY A 22 8.03 -8.82 -5.24
N MET A 23 7.07 -7.88 -5.39
CA MET A 23 7.34 -6.52 -5.82
C MET A 23 7.09 -5.48 -4.73
N ALA A 24 6.27 -5.79 -3.75
CA ALA A 24 5.84 -4.83 -2.74
C ALA A 24 5.78 -5.43 -1.35
N ASP A 25 5.91 -4.57 -0.35
CA ASP A 25 5.66 -4.89 1.05
C ASP A 25 4.34 -4.24 1.47
N VAL A 26 3.66 -4.85 2.44
CA VAL A 26 2.40 -4.29 2.99
C VAL A 26 2.61 -4.00 4.46
N TYR A 27 2.20 -2.80 4.86
CA TYR A 27 2.33 -2.32 6.25
C TYR A 27 0.97 -1.96 6.82
N LYS A 28 0.83 -2.14 8.12
CA LYS A 28 -0.24 -1.50 8.89
C LYS A 28 0.22 -0.08 9.19
N ALA A 29 -0.65 0.89 8.98
CA ALA A 29 -0.34 2.29 9.22
C ALA A 29 -1.50 3.02 9.88
N LYS A 30 -1.19 4.14 10.52
CA LYS A 30 -2.18 5.05 11.08
C LYS A 30 -2.36 6.23 10.14
N ASP A 31 -3.59 6.44 9.66
CA ASP A 31 -3.97 7.62 8.90
C ASP A 31 -4.32 8.73 9.90
N HIS A 32 -3.42 9.68 10.08
CA HIS A 32 -3.60 10.75 11.06
C HIS A 32 -4.64 11.78 10.64
N LYS A 33 -4.96 11.86 9.37
CA LYS A 33 -5.96 12.81 8.87
C LYS A 33 -7.38 12.36 9.20
N LEU A 34 -7.66 11.07 9.03
CA LEU A 34 -8.98 10.49 9.32
C LEU A 34 -9.00 9.68 10.61
N ASN A 35 -7.88 9.64 11.33
CA ASN A 35 -7.75 8.95 12.61
C ASN A 35 -8.22 7.49 12.55
N ARG A 36 -7.67 6.74 11.58
CA ARG A 36 -8.01 5.33 11.38
C ARG A 36 -6.80 4.52 10.99
N PHE A 37 -6.88 3.20 11.15
CA PHE A 37 -5.83 2.29 10.67
C PHE A 37 -6.11 1.89 9.23
N VAL A 38 -5.03 1.79 8.43
CA VAL A 38 -5.10 1.42 7.01
C VAL A 38 -3.98 0.44 6.69
N ALA A 39 -4.08 -0.22 5.53
CA ALA A 39 -3.00 -0.99 4.96
C ALA A 39 -2.31 -0.14 3.90
N VAL A 40 -0.97 -0.13 3.90
CA VAL A 40 -0.18 0.61 2.92
C VAL A 40 0.72 -0.38 2.19
N LYS A 41 0.49 -0.53 0.89
CA LYS A 41 1.31 -1.35 0.01
C LYS A 41 2.38 -0.45 -0.60
N VAL A 42 3.64 -0.82 -0.44
CA VAL A 42 4.78 0.00 -0.84
C VAL A 42 5.65 -0.77 -1.83
N LEU A 43 5.92 -0.17 -2.99
CA LEU A 43 6.82 -0.76 -3.99
C LEU A 43 8.22 -0.89 -3.38
N LYS A 44 8.81 -2.08 -3.48
CA LYS A 44 10.16 -2.32 -2.95
C LYS A 44 11.18 -1.42 -3.62
N SER A 45 12.20 -1.00 -2.88
CA SER A 45 13.23 -0.05 -3.34
C SER A 45 13.94 -0.50 -4.60
N GLU A 46 14.13 -1.80 -4.78
CA GLU A 46 14.82 -2.37 -5.94
C GLU A 46 14.06 -2.16 -7.25
N PHE A 47 12.77 -1.82 -7.20
CA PHE A 47 11.94 -1.58 -8.38
C PHE A 47 11.60 -0.11 -8.62
N ARG A 48 12.05 0.79 -7.75
CA ARG A 48 11.65 2.21 -7.80
C ARG A 48 12.16 2.97 -9.01
N GLU A 49 13.22 2.49 -9.64
CA GLU A 49 13.81 3.13 -10.84
C GLU A 49 13.37 2.45 -12.13
N ASP A 50 12.60 1.38 -12.04
CA ASP A 50 12.11 0.65 -13.21
C ASP A 50 10.69 1.10 -13.55
N THR A 51 10.56 1.87 -14.63
CA THR A 51 9.27 2.42 -15.06
C THR A 51 8.22 1.35 -15.36
N THR A 52 8.64 0.17 -15.80
CA THR A 52 7.72 -0.94 -16.06
C THR A 52 7.05 -1.41 -14.78
N PHE A 53 7.83 -1.59 -13.72
CA PHE A 53 7.29 -2.00 -12.43
C PHE A 53 6.44 -0.91 -11.79
N ILE A 54 6.83 0.35 -11.94
CA ILE A 54 6.04 1.49 -11.43
C ILE A 54 4.68 1.55 -12.10
N LYS A 55 4.63 1.41 -13.43
CA LYS A 55 3.38 1.41 -14.18
C LYS A 55 2.48 0.24 -13.78
N LYS A 56 3.06 -0.95 -13.64
CA LYS A 56 2.32 -2.14 -13.21
C LYS A 56 1.73 -1.95 -11.82
N PHE A 57 2.52 -1.41 -10.90
CA PHE A 57 2.10 -1.13 -9.53
C PHE A 57 0.89 -0.19 -9.49
N ARG A 58 0.97 0.91 -10.24
CA ARG A 58 -0.12 1.90 -10.33
C ARG A 58 -1.36 1.35 -11.04
N SER A 59 -1.17 0.57 -12.09
CA SER A 59 -2.27 -0.04 -12.85
C SER A 59 -3.06 -1.00 -11.99
N GLU A 60 -2.41 -1.81 -11.16
CA GLU A 60 -3.09 -2.73 -10.25
C GLU A 60 -3.95 -1.98 -9.24
N ALA A 61 -3.46 -0.84 -8.74
CA ALA A 61 -4.23 0.00 -7.82
C ALA A 61 -5.46 0.60 -8.48
N GLN A 62 -5.32 1.11 -9.70
CA GLN A 62 -6.43 1.69 -10.46
C GLN A 62 -7.49 0.64 -10.79
N ALA A 63 -7.08 -0.56 -11.17
CA ALA A 63 -7.99 -1.67 -11.46
C ALA A 63 -8.79 -2.05 -10.22
N ALA A 64 -8.13 -2.13 -9.06
CA ALA A 64 -8.80 -2.45 -7.80
C ALA A 64 -9.81 -1.37 -7.40
N ALA A 65 -9.50 -0.10 -7.67
CA ALA A 65 -10.40 1.01 -7.35
C ALA A 65 -11.67 1.02 -8.21
N VAL A 66 -11.60 0.48 -9.41
CA VAL A 66 -12.74 0.44 -10.37
C VAL A 66 -13.65 -0.76 -10.09
N LEU A 67 -13.10 -1.87 -9.63
CA LEU A 67 -13.85 -3.11 -9.43
C LEU A 67 -14.53 -3.13 -8.06
N THR A 68 -15.86 -3.07 -8.05
CA THR A 68 -16.65 -3.26 -6.83
C THR A 68 -16.96 -4.75 -6.69
N HIS A 69 -16.12 -5.44 -5.94
CA HIS A 69 -16.31 -6.85 -5.65
C HIS A 69 -16.24 -7.02 -4.12
N PRO A 70 -17.16 -7.81 -3.51
CA PRO A 70 -17.21 -7.91 -2.04
C PRO A 70 -15.94 -8.48 -1.39
N ASN A 71 -15.10 -9.15 -2.16
CA ASN A 71 -13.85 -9.71 -1.66
C ASN A 71 -12.61 -8.87 -2.02
N ILE A 72 -12.81 -7.70 -2.62
CA ILE A 72 -11.71 -6.80 -2.99
C ILE A 72 -11.57 -5.72 -1.93
N VAL A 73 -10.33 -5.53 -1.47
CA VAL A 73 -9.99 -4.48 -0.52
C VAL A 73 -10.12 -3.11 -1.20
N ASN A 74 -10.81 -2.18 -0.58
CA ASN A 74 -10.99 -0.85 -1.13
C ASN A 74 -9.69 -0.07 -1.14
N VAL A 75 -9.40 0.59 -2.27
CA VAL A 75 -8.24 1.48 -2.40
C VAL A 75 -8.69 2.90 -2.06
N PHE A 76 -8.01 3.50 -1.08
CA PHE A 76 -8.33 4.85 -0.61
C PHE A 76 -7.46 5.93 -1.24
N ASP A 77 -6.21 5.62 -1.55
CA ASP A 77 -5.25 6.60 -2.04
C ASP A 77 -4.11 5.91 -2.77
N VAL A 78 -3.51 6.62 -3.73
CA VAL A 78 -2.34 6.14 -4.47
C VAL A 78 -1.43 7.35 -4.67
N GLY A 79 -0.14 7.19 -4.42
CA GLY A 79 0.78 8.29 -4.64
C GLY A 79 2.24 7.91 -4.55
N ASP A 80 3.07 8.95 -4.53
CA ASP A 80 4.48 8.80 -4.27
C ASP A 80 4.95 9.94 -3.36
N ASP A 81 5.89 9.61 -2.48
CA ASP A 81 6.48 10.56 -1.56
C ASP A 81 7.99 10.30 -1.53
N GLU A 82 8.76 11.27 -2.04
CA GLU A 82 10.22 11.18 -2.11
C GLU A 82 10.72 9.86 -2.71
N GLY A 83 10.10 9.44 -3.81
CA GLY A 83 10.46 8.21 -4.51
C GLY A 83 9.86 6.93 -3.93
N VAL A 84 9.08 7.03 -2.87
CA VAL A 84 8.36 5.90 -2.30
C VAL A 84 6.98 5.83 -2.95
N TYR A 85 6.74 4.80 -3.76
CA TYR A 85 5.44 4.60 -4.41
C TYR A 85 4.56 3.76 -3.49
N TYR A 86 3.34 4.23 -3.21
CA TYR A 86 2.46 3.59 -2.25
C TYR A 86 1.00 3.55 -2.69
N ILE A 87 0.29 2.58 -2.16
CA ILE A 87 -1.15 2.41 -2.32
C ILE A 87 -1.74 2.24 -0.92
N VAL A 88 -2.67 3.12 -0.55
CA VAL A 88 -3.37 3.04 0.73
C VAL A 88 -4.70 2.34 0.52
N MET A 89 -4.97 1.34 1.33
CA MET A 89 -6.18 0.54 1.18
C MET A 89 -6.78 0.16 2.54
N GLU A 90 -7.99 -0.32 2.48
CA GLU A 90 -8.72 -0.77 3.67
C GLU A 90 -7.95 -1.87 4.38
N LEU A 91 -7.80 -1.74 5.70
CA LEU A 91 -7.22 -2.78 6.54
C LEU A 91 -8.36 -3.66 7.03
N ILE A 92 -8.35 -4.94 6.64
CA ILE A 92 -9.35 -5.92 7.04
C ILE A 92 -8.69 -6.94 7.94
N GLU A 93 -9.16 -7.06 9.19
CA GLU A 93 -8.66 -8.06 10.12
C GLU A 93 -8.94 -9.47 9.58
N GLY A 94 -7.94 -10.33 9.65
CA GLY A 94 -8.06 -11.72 9.19
C GLY A 94 -7.84 -11.94 7.70
N ILE A 95 -7.68 -10.89 6.90
CA ILE A 95 -7.36 -11.03 5.49
C ILE A 95 -5.92 -11.51 5.32
N THR A 96 -5.67 -12.42 4.40
CA THR A 96 -4.34 -12.94 4.17
C THR A 96 -3.52 -12.00 3.29
N LEU A 97 -2.19 -12.10 3.40
CA LEU A 97 -1.27 -11.35 2.54
C LEU A 97 -1.58 -11.58 1.05
N LYS A 98 -1.92 -12.81 0.68
CA LYS A 98 -2.25 -13.17 -0.69
C LYS A 98 -3.39 -12.31 -1.23
N GLU A 99 -4.38 -12.01 -0.40
CA GLU A 99 -5.54 -11.21 -0.81
C GLU A 99 -5.18 -9.74 -1.03
N TYR A 100 -4.15 -9.22 -0.31
CA TYR A 100 -3.66 -7.86 -0.54
C TYR A 100 -2.78 -7.77 -1.79
N ILE A 101 -2.03 -8.81 -2.11
CA ILE A 101 -0.96 -8.76 -3.11
C ILE A 101 -1.42 -9.23 -4.49
N SER A 102 -2.30 -10.20 -4.55
CA SER A 102 -2.72 -10.79 -5.83
C SER A 102 -3.98 -10.16 -6.48
#